data_1a88e9b345d21f5747832054bc6dcab5
#
_entry.id   1a88e9b345d21f5747832054bc6dcab5
#
_cell.length_a   1.000
_cell.length_b   1.000
_cell.length_c   1.000
_cell.angle_alpha   90.00
_cell.angle_beta   90.00
_cell.angle_gamma   90.00
#
_symmetry.space_group_name_H-M   'P 1'
#
loop_
_entity.id
_entity.type
_entity.pdbx_description
1 polymer ?
#
loop_
_entity_poly.entity_id
_entity_poly.type
_entity_poly.pdbx_seq_one_letter_code
_entity_poly.pdbx_strand_id
1 'polypeptide(L)'
;MAKDKKVEQITDMEVDFAQWFTDVCKKAQLIDYSSIKGVFIYRPYGYAIWENIQRIMDAEFKKQGVENVYMPMLIPESLLQKEKDHVEGFAPECAWVTMGGGEELEEKYAIRPTSETLFCEHFANVLQSHRDLPMKYNQWCSVMRWEKTSRPFLRHREFLWQEGHTIHATAEEAKAFTETMLNVYADFCENVLAMPVTRGQKTDKEKFNGAEATYTIECMMHDRKALQAGTSHYFGDGFAKAFNIEFTDKNNKKTNPHETSWGVSTRLIGGIIMTHGDNNGLVLPPKVAPTQVVILPVAQHKPGVLDAANELKARLANAGFRVKLDDSDNSMGWKCAEYEMKGVPLRVECGPRDLENGQCVLVRRTDREKIVCKLEDLEAAVAQELENVHNGMFQRAKKNLEDHIYEAHSIEEAKALQDANGGYIKTMWCGSLECELKMKEVAGMSSRCIPFAQEKLGETCACCGKPADKMIYWGVAY
;
A
#
# COMPACT_ATOMS: atom_id res chain seq x y z
N MET A 1 -22.42 35.48 -15.37
CA MET A 1 -21.19 35.55 -14.58
C MET A 1 -21.00 34.21 -13.90
N ALA A 2 -20.04 33.42 -14.29
CA ALA A 2 -19.70 32.19 -13.58
C ALA A 2 -19.22 32.61 -12.17
N LYS A 3 -19.80 32.03 -11.13
CA LYS A 3 -19.30 32.24 -9.76
C LYS A 3 -17.86 31.69 -9.72
N ASP A 4 -16.90 32.57 -9.35
CA ASP A 4 -15.54 32.12 -9.06
C ASP A 4 -15.60 30.93 -8.09
N LYS A 5 -15.05 29.79 -8.52
CA LYS A 5 -14.96 28.63 -7.65
C LYS A 5 -14.02 28.99 -6.50
N LYS A 6 -14.53 28.86 -5.27
CA LYS A 6 -13.70 29.04 -4.07
C LYS A 6 -12.68 27.89 -3.98
N VAL A 7 -11.45 28.24 -3.59
CA VAL A 7 -10.47 27.25 -3.15
C VAL A 7 -11.01 26.58 -1.88
N GLU A 8 -11.14 25.26 -1.90
CA GLU A 8 -11.58 24.51 -0.74
C GLU A 8 -10.42 24.36 0.25
N GLN A 9 -10.68 24.63 1.52
CA GLN A 9 -9.74 24.39 2.61
C GLN A 9 -9.99 23.01 3.20
N ILE A 10 -8.91 22.39 3.67
CA ILE A 10 -8.93 21.13 4.44
C ILE A 10 -8.58 21.43 5.90
N THR A 11 -8.96 20.52 6.78
CA THR A 11 -8.57 20.56 8.19
C THR A 11 -7.05 20.56 8.31
N ASP A 12 -6.49 21.31 9.26
CA ASP A 12 -5.06 21.28 9.53
C ASP A 12 -4.66 19.93 10.13
N MET A 13 -3.63 19.30 9.57
CA MET A 13 -3.20 17.96 9.96
C MET A 13 -2.67 17.86 11.40
N GLU A 14 -2.13 18.96 11.94
CA GLU A 14 -1.66 19.00 13.32
C GLU A 14 -2.81 19.21 14.32
N VAL A 15 -3.98 19.69 13.87
CA VAL A 15 -5.17 19.88 14.70
C VAL A 15 -6.01 18.60 14.74
N ASP A 16 -6.31 18.01 13.60
CA ASP A 16 -7.04 16.75 13.48
C ASP A 16 -6.58 15.95 12.26
N PHE A 17 -5.63 15.08 12.47
CA PHE A 17 -5.05 14.24 11.42
C PHE A 17 -6.09 13.30 10.77
N ALA A 18 -7.06 12.81 11.53
CA ALA A 18 -8.07 11.90 11.01
C ALA A 18 -9.06 12.63 10.08
N GLN A 19 -9.46 13.84 10.45
CA GLN A 19 -10.31 14.67 9.62
C GLN A 19 -9.55 15.20 8.41
N TRP A 20 -8.32 15.67 8.58
CA TRP A 20 -7.43 16.05 7.47
C TRP A 20 -7.33 14.94 6.42
N PHE A 21 -7.06 13.70 6.85
CA PHE A 21 -6.98 12.54 5.96
C PHE A 21 -8.27 12.33 5.15
N THR A 22 -9.41 12.43 5.84
CA THR A 22 -10.73 12.29 5.20
C THR A 22 -11.00 13.42 4.20
N ASP A 23 -10.63 14.65 4.55
CA ASP A 23 -10.77 15.81 3.67
C ASP A 23 -9.91 15.66 2.41
N VAL A 24 -8.66 15.22 2.54
CA VAL A 24 -7.77 14.95 1.40
C VAL A 24 -8.39 13.89 0.48
N CYS A 25 -8.87 12.77 1.02
CA CYS A 25 -9.50 11.70 0.23
C CYS A 25 -10.66 12.22 -0.62
N LYS A 26 -11.48 13.10 -0.07
CA LYS A 26 -12.67 13.67 -0.76
C LYS A 26 -12.30 14.80 -1.71
N LYS A 27 -11.52 15.76 -1.25
CA LYS A 27 -11.25 17.01 -1.99
C LYS A 27 -10.24 16.83 -3.11
N ALA A 28 -9.28 15.90 -2.97
CA ALA A 28 -8.44 15.44 -4.07
C ALA A 28 -9.19 14.52 -5.05
N GLN A 29 -10.50 14.28 -4.83
CA GLN A 29 -11.35 13.48 -5.70
C GLN A 29 -10.91 12.00 -5.83
N LEU A 30 -10.44 11.41 -4.74
CA LEU A 30 -9.99 10.02 -4.74
C LEU A 30 -11.14 9.03 -4.54
N ILE A 31 -12.07 9.36 -3.65
CA ILE A 31 -13.23 8.51 -3.32
C ILE A 31 -14.51 9.34 -3.17
N ASP A 32 -15.63 8.62 -3.16
CA ASP A 32 -16.91 9.11 -2.68
C ASP A 32 -17.59 8.04 -1.82
N TYR A 33 -18.56 8.43 -1.02
CA TYR A 33 -19.32 7.51 -0.19
C TYR A 33 -20.41 6.84 -1.03
N SER A 34 -20.53 5.50 -0.91
CA SER A 34 -21.67 4.80 -1.46
C SER A 34 -22.85 4.80 -0.48
N SER A 35 -24.00 4.28 -0.92
CA SER A 35 -25.16 4.04 -0.06
C SER A 35 -24.93 2.94 0.99
N ILE A 36 -23.89 2.12 0.82
CA ILE A 36 -23.54 1.03 1.74
C ILE A 36 -22.43 1.51 2.68
N LYS A 37 -22.71 1.50 3.99
CA LYS A 37 -21.72 1.92 5.00
C LYS A 37 -20.43 1.08 4.91
N GLY A 38 -19.30 1.78 4.78
CA GLY A 38 -17.97 1.15 4.72
C GLY A 38 -17.56 0.63 3.33
N VAL A 39 -18.40 0.87 2.32
CA VAL A 39 -18.08 0.62 0.91
C VAL A 39 -17.95 1.97 0.22
N PHE A 40 -16.88 2.18 -0.54
CA PHE A 40 -16.56 3.46 -1.16
C PHE A 40 -16.55 3.35 -2.68
N ILE A 41 -16.90 4.46 -3.33
CA ILE A 41 -16.73 4.62 -4.78
C ILE A 41 -15.31 5.16 -5.00
N TYR A 42 -14.50 4.43 -5.74
CA TYR A 42 -13.22 4.96 -6.22
C TYR A 42 -13.48 5.88 -7.40
N ARG A 43 -13.19 7.17 -7.23
CA ARG A 43 -13.37 8.15 -8.31
C ARG A 43 -12.26 7.98 -9.36
N PRO A 44 -12.46 8.49 -10.58
CA PRO A 44 -11.47 8.28 -11.66
C PRO A 44 -10.03 8.64 -11.29
N TYR A 45 -9.83 9.73 -10.53
CA TYR A 45 -8.48 10.13 -10.12
C TYR A 45 -7.85 9.16 -9.11
N GLY A 46 -8.64 8.72 -8.12
CA GLY A 46 -8.19 7.73 -7.14
C GLY A 46 -7.96 6.34 -7.77
N TYR A 47 -8.84 5.94 -8.69
CA TYR A 47 -8.70 4.67 -9.39
C TYR A 47 -7.48 4.65 -10.32
N ALA A 48 -7.18 5.76 -11.00
CA ALA A 48 -6.00 5.87 -11.85
C ALA A 48 -4.67 5.74 -11.08
N ILE A 49 -4.62 6.15 -9.79
CA ILE A 49 -3.47 5.85 -8.93
C ILE A 49 -3.32 4.34 -8.75
N TRP A 50 -4.44 3.64 -8.48
CA TRP A 50 -4.46 2.18 -8.34
C TRP A 50 -4.04 1.47 -9.63
N GLU A 51 -4.52 1.91 -10.79
CA GLU A 51 -4.11 1.35 -12.10
C GLU A 51 -2.60 1.50 -12.34
N ASN A 52 -2.01 2.64 -11.97
CA ASN A 52 -0.55 2.83 -12.05
C ASN A 52 0.21 1.92 -11.07
N ILE A 53 -0.28 1.75 -9.82
CA ILE A 53 0.29 0.79 -8.87
C ILE A 53 0.22 -0.62 -9.45
N GLN A 54 -0.95 -1.03 -9.92
CA GLN A 54 -1.18 -2.34 -10.53
C GLN A 54 -0.23 -2.59 -11.71
N ARG A 55 -0.17 -1.65 -12.66
CA ARG A 55 0.66 -1.80 -13.86
C ARG A 55 2.15 -1.97 -13.53
N ILE A 56 2.68 -1.20 -12.60
CA ILE A 56 4.11 -1.25 -12.24
C ILE A 56 4.40 -2.53 -11.44
N MET A 57 3.56 -2.83 -10.46
CA MET A 57 3.75 -4.00 -9.59
C MET A 57 3.55 -5.32 -10.34
N ASP A 58 2.56 -5.42 -11.24
CA ASP A 58 2.33 -6.60 -12.07
C ASP A 58 3.54 -6.90 -12.96
N ALA A 59 4.21 -5.87 -13.47
CA ALA A 59 5.46 -6.05 -14.23
C ALA A 59 6.58 -6.68 -13.37
N GLU A 60 6.68 -6.33 -12.08
CA GLU A 60 7.64 -6.96 -11.17
C GLU A 60 7.26 -8.41 -10.86
N PHE A 61 5.98 -8.72 -10.71
CA PHE A 61 5.50 -10.10 -10.53
C PHE A 61 5.84 -10.97 -11.74
N LYS A 62 5.65 -10.46 -12.97
CA LYS A 62 6.03 -11.17 -14.20
C LYS A 62 7.52 -11.53 -14.25
N LYS A 63 8.40 -10.65 -13.74
CA LYS A 63 9.84 -10.96 -13.63
C LYS A 63 10.12 -12.12 -12.68
N GLN A 64 9.25 -12.38 -11.70
CA GLN A 64 9.35 -13.53 -10.80
C GLN A 64 8.67 -14.80 -11.36
N GLY A 65 8.19 -14.76 -12.61
CA GLY A 65 7.49 -15.87 -13.25
C GLY A 65 6.07 -16.09 -12.72
N VAL A 66 5.43 -15.05 -12.22
CA VAL A 66 4.04 -15.11 -11.74
C VAL A 66 3.07 -14.88 -12.89
N GLU A 67 2.02 -15.68 -12.94
CA GLU A 67 0.92 -15.59 -13.92
C GLU A 67 -0.35 -15.09 -13.25
N ASN A 68 -1.10 -14.24 -13.95
CA ASN A 68 -2.38 -13.75 -13.45
C ASN A 68 -3.50 -14.76 -13.77
N VAL A 69 -4.35 -14.98 -12.77
CA VAL A 69 -5.57 -15.80 -12.85
C VAL A 69 -6.76 -15.01 -12.31
N TYR A 70 -7.95 -15.59 -12.39
CA TYR A 70 -9.13 -15.05 -11.74
C TYR A 70 -9.92 -16.18 -11.08
N MET A 71 -10.05 -16.14 -9.76
CA MET A 71 -10.84 -17.08 -8.97
C MET A 71 -12.27 -16.58 -8.76
N PRO A 72 -13.26 -17.46 -8.57
CA PRO A 72 -14.63 -17.06 -8.29
C PRO A 72 -14.77 -16.13 -7.08
N MET A 73 -15.79 -15.29 -7.10
CA MET A 73 -16.09 -14.39 -5.97
C MET A 73 -16.70 -15.15 -4.78
N LEU A 74 -17.47 -16.20 -5.05
CA LEU A 74 -18.21 -16.94 -4.04
C LEU A 74 -17.46 -18.19 -3.61
N ILE A 75 -17.43 -18.43 -2.31
CA ILE A 75 -16.82 -19.58 -1.68
C ILE A 75 -17.91 -20.38 -0.97
N PRO A 76 -18.16 -21.65 -1.31
CA PRO A 76 -19.07 -22.49 -0.55
C PRO A 76 -18.64 -22.61 0.92
N GLU A 77 -19.60 -22.61 1.86
CA GLU A 77 -19.29 -22.75 3.28
C GLU A 77 -18.50 -24.02 3.56
N SER A 78 -18.87 -25.13 2.90
CA SER A 78 -18.19 -26.43 3.00
C SER A 78 -16.73 -26.39 2.59
N LEU A 79 -16.38 -25.55 1.58
CA LEU A 79 -15.00 -25.36 1.13
C LEU A 79 -14.22 -24.51 2.15
N LEU A 80 -14.84 -23.45 2.69
CA LEU A 80 -14.23 -22.57 3.66
C LEU A 80 -13.91 -23.31 4.97
N GLN A 81 -14.73 -24.30 5.36
CA GLN A 81 -14.58 -25.08 6.59
C GLN A 81 -13.48 -26.15 6.55
N LYS A 82 -12.86 -26.42 5.40
CA LYS A 82 -11.83 -27.48 5.28
C LYS A 82 -10.57 -27.18 6.09
N GLU A 83 -10.23 -25.93 6.32
CA GLU A 83 -9.08 -25.52 7.12
C GLU A 83 -9.58 -24.73 8.35
N LYS A 84 -9.44 -25.33 9.55
CA LYS A 84 -10.06 -24.86 10.77
C LYS A 84 -9.53 -23.50 11.24
N ASP A 85 -8.22 -23.31 11.26
CA ASP A 85 -7.60 -22.08 11.76
C ASP A 85 -7.94 -20.89 10.87
N HIS A 86 -8.03 -21.14 9.57
CA HIS A 86 -8.44 -20.15 8.58
C HIS A 86 -9.90 -19.72 8.78
N VAL A 87 -10.80 -20.68 9.00
CA VAL A 87 -12.21 -20.42 9.27
C VAL A 87 -12.38 -19.61 10.56
N GLU A 88 -11.73 -19.99 11.65
CA GLU A 88 -11.83 -19.29 12.93
C GLU A 88 -11.39 -17.81 12.79
N GLY A 89 -10.42 -17.52 11.91
CA GLY A 89 -9.96 -16.16 11.64
C GLY A 89 -10.92 -15.31 10.80
N PHE A 90 -11.57 -15.89 9.79
CA PHE A 90 -12.34 -15.14 8.80
C PHE A 90 -13.87 -15.27 8.92
N ALA A 91 -14.40 -16.33 9.52
CA ALA A 91 -15.84 -16.54 9.62
C ALA A 91 -16.63 -15.35 10.21
N PRO A 92 -16.11 -14.63 11.23
CA PRO A 92 -16.80 -13.47 11.79
C PRO A 92 -16.89 -12.27 10.85
N GLU A 93 -16.02 -12.22 9.83
CA GLU A 93 -15.92 -11.10 8.88
C GLU A 93 -16.54 -11.43 7.51
N CYS A 94 -17.11 -12.62 7.32
CA CYS A 94 -17.72 -13.00 6.06
C CYS A 94 -19.07 -12.31 5.84
N ALA A 95 -19.30 -11.83 4.62
CA ALA A 95 -20.62 -11.55 4.10
C ALA A 95 -21.16 -12.81 3.40
N TRP A 96 -22.39 -13.20 3.69
CA TRP A 96 -22.97 -14.44 3.22
C TRP A 96 -24.08 -14.22 2.23
N VAL A 97 -24.06 -14.96 1.12
CA VAL A 97 -25.14 -15.09 0.16
C VAL A 97 -25.96 -16.33 0.52
N THR A 98 -27.23 -16.13 0.85
CA THR A 98 -28.16 -17.20 1.29
C THR A 98 -29.28 -17.44 0.30
N MET A 99 -29.47 -16.53 -0.67
CA MET A 99 -30.52 -16.62 -1.69
C MET A 99 -29.93 -16.35 -3.09
N GLY A 100 -30.45 -17.03 -4.10
CA GLY A 100 -30.09 -16.80 -5.48
C GLY A 100 -31.31 -17.06 -6.39
N GLY A 101 -31.56 -16.17 -7.37
CA GLY A 101 -32.72 -16.33 -8.27
C GLY A 101 -34.08 -16.24 -7.62
N GLY A 102 -34.17 -15.75 -6.39
CA GLY A 102 -35.42 -15.66 -5.59
C GLY A 102 -35.67 -16.89 -4.70
N GLU A 103 -34.76 -17.85 -4.69
CA GLU A 103 -34.87 -19.09 -3.90
C GLU A 103 -33.76 -19.14 -2.83
N GLU A 104 -33.99 -19.82 -1.72
CA GLU A 104 -32.95 -20.11 -0.71
C GLU A 104 -31.97 -21.12 -1.29
N LEU A 105 -30.69 -20.90 -1.02
CA LEU A 105 -29.63 -21.80 -1.43
C LEU A 105 -29.55 -23.00 -0.49
N GLU A 106 -29.27 -24.19 -1.03
CA GLU A 106 -29.02 -25.39 -0.22
C GLU A 106 -27.81 -25.24 0.70
N GLU A 107 -26.82 -24.47 0.27
CA GLU A 107 -25.62 -24.10 0.99
C GLU A 107 -25.37 -22.59 0.83
N LYS A 108 -25.00 -21.92 1.89
CA LYS A 108 -24.64 -20.49 1.81
C LYS A 108 -23.22 -20.33 1.26
N TYR A 109 -23.01 -19.21 0.57
CA TYR A 109 -21.71 -18.85 -0.01
C TYR A 109 -21.16 -17.59 0.66
N ALA A 110 -19.89 -17.63 1.07
CA ALA A 110 -19.18 -16.43 1.47
C ALA A 110 -18.79 -15.60 0.25
N ILE A 111 -18.99 -14.28 0.30
CA ILE A 111 -18.25 -13.39 -0.59
C ILE A 111 -16.80 -13.43 -0.10
N ARG A 112 -15.86 -13.77 -0.97
CA ARG A 112 -14.47 -14.04 -0.59
C ARG A 112 -13.86 -12.95 0.29
N PRO A 113 -13.42 -13.27 1.53
CA PRO A 113 -12.61 -12.38 2.36
C PRO A 113 -11.12 -12.47 2.01
N THR A 114 -10.73 -13.58 1.41
CA THR A 114 -9.44 -14.00 0.86
C THR A 114 -9.66 -15.29 0.09
N SER A 115 -8.71 -15.78 -0.69
CA SER A 115 -8.97 -16.85 -1.67
C SER A 115 -8.12 -18.13 -1.47
N GLU A 116 -7.43 -18.32 -0.34
CA GLU A 116 -6.59 -19.49 -0.08
C GLU A 116 -7.32 -20.79 -0.39
N THR A 117 -8.55 -20.95 0.09
CA THR A 117 -9.33 -22.20 -0.09
C THR A 117 -9.69 -22.47 -1.55
N LEU A 118 -9.95 -21.41 -2.35
CA LEU A 118 -10.20 -21.54 -3.80
C LEU A 118 -8.93 -21.95 -4.55
N PHE A 119 -7.80 -21.35 -4.20
CA PHE A 119 -6.52 -21.71 -4.81
C PHE A 119 -6.13 -23.15 -4.45
N CYS A 120 -6.32 -23.57 -3.20
CA CYS A 120 -6.06 -24.94 -2.76
C CYS A 120 -6.92 -25.95 -3.51
N GLU A 121 -8.22 -25.68 -3.69
CA GLU A 121 -9.10 -26.54 -4.50
C GLU A 121 -8.60 -26.62 -5.94
N HIS A 122 -8.22 -25.50 -6.54
CA HIS A 122 -7.69 -25.49 -7.91
C HIS A 122 -6.37 -26.26 -8.00
N PHE A 123 -5.43 -26.04 -7.09
CA PHE A 123 -4.14 -26.75 -7.06
C PHE A 123 -4.34 -28.27 -6.91
N ALA A 124 -5.30 -28.70 -6.06
CA ALA A 124 -5.63 -30.12 -5.92
C ALA A 124 -6.10 -30.75 -7.22
N ASN A 125 -6.78 -30.00 -8.08
CA ASN A 125 -7.28 -30.48 -9.37
C ASN A 125 -6.21 -30.53 -10.48
N VAL A 126 -5.19 -29.65 -10.43
CA VAL A 126 -4.25 -29.48 -11.54
C VAL A 126 -2.87 -30.04 -11.30
N LEU A 127 -2.42 -30.12 -10.05
CA LEU A 127 -1.08 -30.60 -9.68
C LEU A 127 -1.01 -32.12 -9.78
N GLN A 128 -0.05 -32.66 -10.52
CA GLN A 128 0.16 -34.10 -10.70
C GLN A 128 1.58 -34.54 -10.35
N SER A 129 2.57 -33.79 -10.78
CA SER A 129 3.99 -34.18 -10.64
C SER A 129 4.89 -33.01 -10.30
N HIS A 130 6.12 -33.33 -9.86
CA HIS A 130 7.14 -32.31 -9.59
C HIS A 130 7.47 -31.42 -10.80
N ARG A 131 7.08 -31.83 -12.02
CA ARG A 131 7.32 -31.06 -13.24
C ARG A 131 6.37 -29.89 -13.39
N ASP A 132 5.24 -29.92 -12.68
CA ASP A 132 4.23 -28.87 -12.67
C ASP A 132 4.64 -27.73 -11.71
N LEU A 133 5.64 -27.96 -10.85
CA LEU A 133 6.06 -27.03 -9.81
C LEU A 133 7.30 -26.21 -10.22
N PRO A 134 7.43 -24.95 -9.75
CA PRO A 134 6.46 -24.25 -8.92
C PRO A 134 5.29 -23.69 -9.75
N MET A 135 4.08 -23.64 -9.16
CA MET A 135 2.96 -22.86 -9.69
C MET A 135 2.90 -21.54 -8.94
N LYS A 136 2.85 -20.43 -9.67
CA LYS A 136 2.91 -19.08 -9.10
C LYS A 136 1.81 -18.23 -9.71
N TYR A 137 0.72 -18.06 -8.97
CA TYR A 137 -0.44 -17.32 -9.43
C TYR A 137 -0.69 -16.06 -8.64
N ASN A 138 -1.26 -15.08 -9.31
CA ASN A 138 -1.72 -13.82 -8.72
C ASN A 138 -3.10 -13.48 -9.28
N GLN A 139 -3.94 -12.84 -8.49
CA GLN A 139 -5.15 -12.20 -8.99
C GLN A 139 -5.28 -10.77 -8.49
N TRP A 140 -5.75 -9.89 -9.37
CA TRP A 140 -6.19 -8.54 -9.06
C TRP A 140 -7.71 -8.57 -8.91
N CYS A 141 -8.22 -8.28 -7.73
CA CYS A 141 -9.65 -8.44 -7.46
C CYS A 141 -10.12 -7.57 -6.29
N SER A 142 -11.42 -7.61 -6.01
CA SER A 142 -11.96 -7.14 -4.74
C SER A 142 -12.20 -8.29 -3.78
N VAL A 143 -12.15 -7.99 -2.49
CA VAL A 143 -12.57 -8.88 -1.40
C VAL A 143 -13.46 -8.11 -0.43
N MET A 144 -14.24 -8.86 0.37
CA MET A 144 -15.16 -8.27 1.33
C MET A 144 -14.88 -8.82 2.74
N ARG A 145 -14.62 -7.88 3.68
CA ARG A 145 -14.47 -8.16 5.10
C ARG A 145 -15.42 -7.27 5.88
N TRP A 146 -16.36 -7.86 6.64
CA TRP A 146 -17.44 -7.12 7.29
C TRP A 146 -16.97 -6.36 8.52
N GLU A 147 -16.12 -5.37 8.28
CA GLU A 147 -15.51 -4.52 9.30
C GLU A 147 -16.55 -3.68 10.05
N LYS A 148 -16.40 -3.57 11.37
CA LYS A 148 -17.26 -2.74 12.23
C LYS A 148 -17.04 -1.25 12.01
N THR A 149 -15.78 -0.86 11.84
CA THR A 149 -15.36 0.52 11.58
C THR A 149 -14.68 0.60 10.23
N SER A 150 -14.92 1.68 9.50
CA SER A 150 -14.33 1.90 8.19
C SER A 150 -13.65 3.26 8.10
N ARG A 151 -12.56 3.32 7.36
CA ARG A 151 -11.83 4.54 7.02
C ARG A 151 -11.31 4.41 5.58
N PRO A 152 -11.50 5.43 4.73
CA PRO A 152 -11.04 5.40 3.34
C PRO A 152 -9.62 4.86 3.20
N PHE A 153 -9.38 3.98 2.23
CA PHE A 153 -8.11 3.32 1.91
C PHE A 153 -7.46 2.48 3.02
N LEU A 154 -7.81 2.66 4.29
CA LEU A 154 -7.16 1.96 5.41
C LEU A 154 -7.93 0.72 5.86
N ARG A 155 -9.25 0.86 5.95
CA ARG A 155 -10.16 -0.20 6.41
C ARG A 155 -11.52 -0.04 5.75
N HIS A 156 -11.78 -0.86 4.74
CA HIS A 156 -13.03 -0.92 3.99
C HIS A 156 -13.72 -2.25 4.23
N ARG A 157 -15.04 -2.29 4.02
CA ARG A 157 -15.74 -3.58 3.90
C ARG A 157 -15.45 -4.27 2.58
N GLU A 158 -15.42 -3.53 1.48
CA GLU A 158 -14.94 -3.98 0.19
C GLU A 158 -13.71 -3.16 -0.20
N PHE A 159 -12.64 -3.82 -0.62
CA PHE A 159 -11.42 -3.16 -1.08
C PHE A 159 -10.79 -3.91 -2.25
N LEU A 160 -10.03 -3.17 -3.03
CA LEU A 160 -9.25 -3.71 -4.13
C LEU A 160 -7.87 -4.11 -3.61
N TRP A 161 -7.39 -5.24 -4.10
CA TRP A 161 -6.09 -5.75 -3.75
C TRP A 161 -5.51 -6.65 -4.84
N GLN A 162 -4.31 -7.11 -4.67
CA GLN A 162 -3.80 -8.32 -5.27
C GLN A 162 -3.52 -9.34 -4.19
N GLU A 163 -3.71 -10.59 -4.53
CA GLU A 163 -3.30 -11.75 -3.75
C GLU A 163 -2.57 -12.73 -4.63
N GLY A 164 -1.35 -13.07 -4.24
CA GLY A 164 -0.58 -14.12 -4.87
C GLY A 164 -0.63 -15.40 -4.05
N HIS A 165 -0.73 -16.53 -4.73
CA HIS A 165 -0.74 -17.86 -4.13
C HIS A 165 0.14 -18.77 -4.95
N THR A 166 1.07 -19.45 -4.27
CA THR A 166 2.05 -20.28 -4.94
C THR A 166 2.24 -21.62 -4.23
N ILE A 167 2.61 -22.64 -4.98
CA ILE A 167 3.00 -23.94 -4.45
C ILE A 167 4.38 -24.34 -5.00
N HIS A 168 5.18 -24.93 -4.13
CA HIS A 168 6.57 -25.29 -4.36
C HIS A 168 6.84 -26.73 -3.95
N ALA A 169 7.88 -27.33 -4.57
CA ALA A 169 8.24 -28.72 -4.27
C ALA A 169 8.84 -28.91 -2.88
N THR A 170 9.54 -27.88 -2.36
CA THR A 170 10.24 -27.95 -1.07
C THR A 170 9.96 -26.75 -0.18
N ALA A 171 10.17 -26.93 1.13
CA ALA A 171 10.05 -25.87 2.12
C ALA A 171 11.04 -24.73 1.85
N GLU A 172 12.27 -25.05 1.44
CA GLU A 172 13.33 -24.10 1.15
C GLU A 172 12.93 -23.18 -0.01
N GLU A 173 12.41 -23.75 -1.10
CA GLU A 173 11.91 -22.98 -2.25
C GLU A 173 10.77 -22.05 -1.86
N ALA A 174 9.79 -22.53 -1.10
CA ALA A 174 8.66 -21.75 -0.64
C ALA A 174 9.08 -20.60 0.29
N LYS A 175 9.95 -20.85 1.26
CA LYS A 175 10.49 -19.83 2.17
C LYS A 175 11.27 -18.75 1.42
N ALA A 176 12.13 -19.16 0.50
CA ALA A 176 12.89 -18.23 -0.34
C ALA A 176 11.96 -17.36 -1.21
N PHE A 177 10.89 -17.95 -1.73
CA PHE A 177 9.93 -17.18 -2.52
C PHE A 177 9.07 -16.24 -1.66
N THR A 178 8.73 -16.63 -0.43
CA THR A 178 8.06 -15.76 0.55
C THR A 178 8.89 -14.50 0.82
N GLU A 179 10.19 -14.65 1.02
CA GLU A 179 11.12 -13.53 1.21
C GLU A 179 11.28 -12.70 -0.06
N THR A 180 11.38 -13.34 -1.22
CA THR A 180 11.46 -12.66 -2.53
C THR A 180 10.28 -11.72 -2.73
N MET A 181 9.06 -12.18 -2.47
CA MET A 181 7.87 -11.35 -2.66
C MET A 181 7.75 -10.22 -1.64
N LEU A 182 8.20 -10.43 -0.41
CA LEU A 182 8.33 -9.33 0.56
C LEU A 182 9.29 -8.26 0.05
N ASN A 183 10.44 -8.65 -0.50
CA ASN A 183 11.42 -7.72 -1.05
C ASN A 183 10.88 -6.98 -2.28
N VAL A 184 10.11 -7.63 -3.14
CA VAL A 184 9.40 -6.95 -4.25
C VAL A 184 8.49 -5.84 -3.72
N TYR A 185 7.73 -6.10 -2.65
CA TYR A 185 6.89 -5.08 -2.03
C TYR A 185 7.69 -3.94 -1.39
N ALA A 186 8.77 -4.28 -0.71
CA ALA A 186 9.62 -3.28 -0.07
C ALA A 186 10.27 -2.37 -1.10
N ASP A 187 10.86 -2.94 -2.15
CA ASP A 187 11.46 -2.19 -3.26
C ASP A 187 10.43 -1.33 -4.00
N PHE A 188 9.20 -1.84 -4.16
CA PHE A 188 8.10 -1.06 -4.72
C PHE A 188 7.74 0.14 -3.83
N CYS A 189 7.58 -0.06 -2.52
CA CYS A 189 7.29 1.04 -1.59
C CYS A 189 8.39 2.11 -1.62
N GLU A 190 9.66 1.71 -1.59
CA GLU A 190 10.79 2.63 -1.55
C GLU A 190 11.03 3.33 -2.89
N ASN A 191 11.09 2.55 -3.99
CA ASN A 191 11.52 3.06 -5.30
C ASN A 191 10.37 3.61 -6.16
N VAL A 192 9.11 3.29 -5.85
CA VAL A 192 7.94 3.74 -6.61
C VAL A 192 7.08 4.69 -5.80
N LEU A 193 6.81 4.36 -4.53
CA LEU A 193 5.96 5.15 -3.65
C LEU A 193 6.73 6.15 -2.77
N ALA A 194 8.07 6.15 -2.83
CA ALA A 194 8.94 6.96 -1.99
C ALA A 194 8.68 6.77 -0.47
N MET A 195 8.26 5.57 -0.06
CA MET A 195 7.91 5.21 1.30
C MET A 195 8.95 4.23 1.87
N PRO A 196 9.80 4.65 2.82
CA PRO A 196 10.74 3.76 3.49
C PRO A 196 9.99 2.74 4.35
N VAL A 197 10.49 1.51 4.39
CA VAL A 197 9.84 0.40 5.10
C VAL A 197 10.79 -0.29 6.07
N THR A 198 10.22 -0.80 7.17
CA THR A 198 10.87 -1.74 8.06
C THR A 198 10.40 -3.15 7.72
N ARG A 199 11.34 -4.07 7.44
CA ARG A 199 11.08 -5.47 7.07
C ARG A 199 11.29 -6.36 8.28
N GLY A 200 10.39 -7.32 8.49
CA GLY A 200 10.54 -8.26 9.59
C GLY A 200 9.49 -9.36 9.60
N GLN A 201 9.56 -10.19 10.61
CA GLN A 201 8.62 -11.28 10.85
C GLN A 201 7.59 -10.87 11.91
N LYS A 202 6.34 -11.21 11.71
CA LYS A 202 5.29 -11.08 12.73
C LYS A 202 5.51 -12.09 13.87
N THR A 203 5.04 -11.71 15.05
CA THR A 203 4.95 -12.67 16.17
C THR A 203 3.91 -13.74 15.88
N ASP A 204 3.92 -14.83 16.65
CA ASP A 204 2.92 -15.89 16.52
C ASP A 204 1.50 -15.41 16.75
N LYS A 205 1.32 -14.36 17.57
CA LYS A 205 0.03 -13.71 17.81
C LYS A 205 -0.47 -12.90 16.63
N GLU A 206 0.43 -12.23 15.92
CA GLU A 206 0.09 -11.28 14.85
C GLU A 206 0.26 -11.89 13.43
N LYS A 207 0.71 -13.14 13.33
CA LYS A 207 0.83 -13.82 12.04
C LYS A 207 -0.54 -14.14 11.45
N PHE A 208 -0.59 -14.33 10.15
CA PHE A 208 -1.79 -14.74 9.42
C PHE A 208 -2.27 -16.11 9.89
N ASN A 209 -3.59 -16.27 10.04
CA ASN A 209 -4.20 -17.52 10.50
C ASN A 209 -3.96 -18.66 9.51
N GLY A 210 -3.40 -19.76 9.98
CA GLY A 210 -2.99 -20.90 9.16
C GLY A 210 -1.55 -20.81 8.62
N ALA A 211 -0.87 -19.68 8.73
CA ALA A 211 0.53 -19.55 8.30
C ALA A 211 1.52 -20.05 9.38
N GLU A 212 2.60 -20.72 8.97
CA GLU A 212 3.74 -21.01 9.85
C GLU A 212 4.54 -19.75 10.15
N ALA A 213 4.74 -18.88 9.15
CA ALA A 213 5.40 -17.59 9.30
C ALA A 213 4.73 -16.51 8.44
N THR A 214 4.68 -15.29 8.97
CA THR A 214 4.23 -14.10 8.25
C THR A 214 5.34 -13.05 8.26
N TYR A 215 5.79 -12.63 7.09
CA TYR A 215 6.69 -11.51 6.90
C TYR A 215 5.91 -10.26 6.55
N THR A 216 6.41 -9.10 6.95
CA THR A 216 5.72 -7.82 6.82
C THR A 216 6.65 -6.70 6.43
N ILE A 217 6.10 -5.72 5.73
CA ILE A 217 6.68 -4.39 5.60
C ILE A 217 5.82 -3.39 6.37
N GLU A 218 6.45 -2.65 7.27
CA GLU A 218 5.83 -1.65 8.11
C GLU A 218 6.31 -0.25 7.70
N CYS A 219 5.39 0.68 7.51
CA CYS A 219 5.68 2.08 7.23
C CYS A 219 5.32 2.95 8.43
N MET A 220 6.04 4.05 8.63
CA MET A 220 5.68 5.07 9.62
C MET A 220 4.97 6.22 8.92
N MET A 221 3.80 6.58 9.42
CA MET A 221 2.99 7.67 8.90
C MET A 221 3.42 9.01 9.52
N HIS A 222 2.93 10.12 8.99
CA HIS A 222 3.28 11.45 9.49
C HIS A 222 2.95 11.62 10.98
N ASP A 223 1.81 11.09 11.43
CA ASP A 223 1.39 11.09 12.84
C ASP A 223 2.13 10.05 13.72
N ARG A 224 3.21 9.47 13.20
CA ARG A 224 4.09 8.52 13.89
C ARG A 224 3.44 7.19 14.28
N LYS A 225 2.29 6.86 13.66
CA LYS A 225 1.70 5.53 13.77
C LYS A 225 2.21 4.61 12.68
N ALA A 226 2.17 3.31 12.98
CA ALA A 226 2.56 2.27 12.05
C ALA A 226 1.42 1.93 11.06
N LEU A 227 1.80 1.68 9.81
CA LEU A 227 0.93 1.09 8.81
C LEU A 227 1.57 -0.16 8.25
N GLN A 228 0.90 -1.31 8.40
CA GLN A 228 1.26 -2.53 7.68
C GLN A 228 0.95 -2.34 6.20
N ALA A 229 1.99 -2.23 5.38
CA ALA A 229 1.83 -1.91 3.95
C ALA A 229 1.69 -3.16 3.08
N GLY A 230 2.26 -4.29 3.49
CA GLY A 230 2.15 -5.55 2.77
C GLY A 230 2.65 -6.72 3.60
N THR A 231 2.21 -7.93 3.24
CA THR A 231 2.61 -9.17 3.92
C THR A 231 2.91 -10.28 2.92
N SER A 232 3.77 -11.19 3.34
CA SER A 232 4.11 -12.42 2.62
C SER A 232 4.13 -13.57 3.63
N HIS A 233 3.39 -14.65 3.32
CA HIS A 233 3.12 -15.75 4.25
C HIS A 233 3.72 -17.04 3.73
N TYR A 234 4.34 -17.79 4.62
CA TYR A 234 4.73 -19.18 4.42
C TYR A 234 3.77 -20.08 5.20
N PHE A 235 3.07 -20.97 4.51
CA PHE A 235 2.07 -21.87 5.10
C PHE A 235 2.59 -23.25 5.43
N GLY A 236 3.81 -23.59 5.01
CA GLY A 236 4.25 -24.99 5.07
C GLY A 236 3.42 -25.87 4.13
N ASP A 237 3.10 -27.07 4.60
CA ASP A 237 2.27 -28.05 3.87
C ASP A 237 0.88 -28.25 4.52
N GLY A 238 0.50 -27.42 5.48
CA GLY A 238 -0.74 -27.56 6.25
C GLY A 238 -1.99 -27.48 5.38
N PHE A 239 -2.11 -26.44 4.55
CA PHE A 239 -3.22 -26.31 3.59
C PHE A 239 -3.21 -27.43 2.55
N ALA A 240 -2.03 -27.80 2.04
CA ALA A 240 -1.89 -28.87 1.07
C ALA A 240 -2.42 -30.21 1.63
N LYS A 241 -2.15 -30.50 2.89
CA LYS A 241 -2.71 -31.69 3.58
C LYS A 241 -4.22 -31.59 3.76
N ALA A 242 -4.73 -30.44 4.23
CA ALA A 242 -6.16 -30.23 4.46
C ALA A 242 -6.98 -30.34 3.17
N PHE A 243 -6.43 -29.96 2.02
CA PHE A 243 -7.07 -29.99 0.72
C PHE A 243 -6.67 -31.19 -0.15
N ASN A 244 -5.87 -32.13 0.38
CA ASN A 244 -5.34 -33.30 -0.34
C ASN A 244 -4.58 -32.90 -1.62
N ILE A 245 -3.80 -31.85 -1.57
CA ILE A 245 -2.92 -31.43 -2.66
C ILE A 245 -1.67 -32.29 -2.61
N GLU A 246 -1.49 -33.16 -3.59
CA GLU A 246 -0.39 -34.11 -3.65
C GLU A 246 0.24 -34.11 -5.05
N PHE A 247 1.53 -34.35 -5.10
CA PHE A 247 2.24 -34.58 -6.35
C PHE A 247 3.21 -35.76 -6.23
N THR A 248 3.55 -36.34 -7.37
CA THR A 248 4.59 -37.37 -7.43
C THR A 248 5.95 -36.71 -7.58
N ASP A 249 6.82 -36.94 -6.59
CA ASP A 249 8.18 -36.41 -6.57
C ASP A 249 9.13 -37.11 -7.57
N LYS A 250 10.39 -36.69 -7.61
CA LYS A 250 11.41 -37.27 -8.49
C LYS A 250 11.75 -38.74 -8.16
N ASN A 251 11.36 -39.23 -6.98
CA ASN A 251 11.55 -40.59 -6.50
C ASN A 251 10.28 -41.45 -6.61
N ASN A 252 9.29 -40.99 -7.35
CA ASN A 252 7.96 -41.64 -7.49
C ASN A 252 7.20 -41.78 -6.16
N LYS A 253 7.42 -40.89 -5.20
CA LYS A 253 6.67 -40.83 -3.96
C LYS A 253 5.64 -39.71 -4.01
N LYS A 254 4.45 -39.99 -3.42
CA LYS A 254 3.43 -38.97 -3.15
C LYS A 254 3.88 -38.09 -2.01
N THR A 255 3.83 -36.78 -2.20
CA THR A 255 4.16 -35.77 -1.19
C THR A 255 3.29 -34.52 -1.39
N ASN A 256 3.22 -33.67 -0.37
CA ASN A 256 2.47 -32.44 -0.40
C ASN A 256 3.42 -31.26 -0.79
N PRO A 257 2.96 -30.29 -1.59
CA PRO A 257 3.72 -29.09 -1.86
C PRO A 257 3.70 -28.15 -0.64
N HIS A 258 4.66 -27.21 -0.62
CA HIS A 258 4.71 -26.12 0.35
C HIS A 258 4.10 -24.85 -0.28
N GLU A 259 3.27 -24.16 0.49
CA GLU A 259 2.46 -23.05 0.00
C GLU A 259 2.94 -21.70 0.51
N THR A 260 2.74 -20.67 -0.32
CA THR A 260 2.90 -19.27 0.08
C THR A 260 1.70 -18.44 -0.39
N SER A 261 1.42 -17.36 0.35
CA SER A 261 0.59 -16.27 -0.17
C SER A 261 1.18 -14.91 0.17
N TRP A 262 0.84 -13.90 -0.61
CA TRP A 262 1.37 -12.56 -0.44
C TRP A 262 0.39 -11.55 -1.03
N GLY A 263 0.25 -10.38 -0.36
CA GLY A 263 -0.78 -9.42 -0.74
C GLY A 263 -0.49 -7.99 -0.34
N VAL A 264 -0.95 -7.07 -1.20
CA VAL A 264 -1.08 -5.64 -0.94
C VAL A 264 -2.41 -5.14 -1.47
N SER A 265 -2.90 -4.06 -0.91
CA SER A 265 -4.21 -3.49 -1.24
C SER A 265 -4.14 -1.99 -1.52
N THR A 266 -5.27 -1.41 -1.82
CA THR A 266 -5.45 0.05 -1.91
C THR A 266 -5.09 0.79 -0.62
N ARG A 267 -4.76 0.07 0.48
CA ARG A 267 -4.13 0.63 1.67
C ARG A 267 -2.84 1.39 1.34
N LEU A 268 -2.12 1.00 0.29
CA LEU A 268 -0.95 1.74 -0.18
C LEU A 268 -1.27 3.19 -0.55
N ILE A 269 -2.46 3.47 -1.09
CA ILE A 269 -2.90 4.85 -1.36
C ILE A 269 -3.07 5.62 -0.04
N GLY A 270 -3.66 4.99 0.97
CA GLY A 270 -3.74 5.55 2.32
C GLY A 270 -2.35 5.87 2.90
N GLY A 271 -1.40 4.94 2.70
CA GLY A 271 -0.01 5.13 3.07
C GLY A 271 0.64 6.34 2.37
N ILE A 272 0.44 6.50 1.06
CA ILE A 272 0.92 7.66 0.29
C ILE A 272 0.37 8.97 0.89
N ILE A 273 -0.93 9.03 1.15
CA ILE A 273 -1.57 10.23 1.72
C ILE A 273 -0.96 10.56 3.07
N MET A 274 -0.87 9.58 3.98
CA MET A 274 -0.42 9.79 5.35
C MET A 274 1.09 9.98 5.48
N THR A 275 1.88 9.56 4.50
CA THR A 275 3.34 9.75 4.50
C THR A 275 3.73 11.09 3.88
N HIS A 276 3.08 11.48 2.79
CA HIS A 276 3.55 12.57 1.93
C HIS A 276 2.65 13.79 1.90
N GLY A 277 1.34 13.64 2.18
CA GLY A 277 0.38 14.74 2.17
C GLY A 277 0.74 15.87 3.13
N ASP A 278 0.20 17.05 2.86
CA ASP A 278 0.39 18.25 3.68
C ASP A 278 -0.92 19.04 3.83
N ASN A 279 -0.87 20.21 4.45
CA ASN A 279 -2.05 21.07 4.64
C ASN A 279 -2.57 21.72 3.34
N ASN A 280 -1.95 21.47 2.19
CA ASN A 280 -2.44 21.86 0.88
C ASN A 280 -3.03 20.69 0.09
N GLY A 281 -3.01 19.50 0.66
CA GLY A 281 -3.61 18.29 0.09
C GLY A 281 -2.64 17.15 -0.16
N LEU A 282 -2.93 16.41 -1.22
CA LEU A 282 -2.17 15.24 -1.63
C LEU A 282 -0.78 15.63 -2.18
N VAL A 283 0.21 14.79 -1.97
CA VAL A 283 1.52 14.84 -2.63
C VAL A 283 1.80 13.45 -3.21
N LEU A 284 1.81 13.34 -4.53
CA LEU A 284 1.93 12.05 -5.20
C LEU A 284 3.37 11.75 -5.63
N PRO A 285 3.84 10.53 -5.36
CA PRO A 285 5.04 10.02 -6.01
C PRO A 285 4.88 10.06 -7.53
N PRO A 286 5.84 10.60 -8.28
CA PRO A 286 5.68 10.81 -9.72
C PRO A 286 5.33 9.55 -10.51
N LYS A 287 5.85 8.39 -10.10
CA LYS A 287 5.65 7.13 -10.82
C LYS A 287 4.19 6.66 -10.81
N VAL A 288 3.43 6.98 -9.77
CA VAL A 288 2.01 6.58 -9.64
C VAL A 288 1.01 7.73 -9.84
N ALA A 289 1.47 8.96 -9.97
CA ALA A 289 0.61 10.12 -10.21
C ALA A 289 -0.16 9.97 -11.54
N PRO A 290 -1.50 10.11 -11.57
CA PRO A 290 -2.29 10.06 -12.80
C PRO A 290 -1.87 11.15 -13.78
N THR A 291 -1.53 12.32 -13.26
CA THR A 291 -0.92 13.44 -13.96
C THR A 291 0.42 13.73 -13.31
N GLN A 292 1.51 13.56 -14.06
CA GLN A 292 2.86 13.87 -13.58
C GLN A 292 3.17 15.36 -13.73
N VAL A 293 2.68 15.95 -14.82
CA VAL A 293 2.92 17.34 -15.18
C VAL A 293 1.61 18.00 -15.57
N VAL A 294 1.30 19.12 -14.94
CA VAL A 294 0.21 19.99 -15.38
C VAL A 294 0.78 21.26 -16.01
N ILE A 295 0.29 21.63 -17.19
CA ILE A 295 0.67 22.89 -17.86
C ILE A 295 -0.43 23.89 -17.58
N LEU A 296 -0.03 25.06 -17.05
CA LEU A 296 -0.91 26.19 -16.77
C LEU A 296 -0.49 27.39 -17.59
N PRO A 297 -1.22 27.71 -18.68
CA PRO A 297 -0.94 28.89 -19.47
C PRO A 297 -1.30 30.17 -18.71
N VAL A 298 -0.31 31.03 -18.48
CA VAL A 298 -0.50 32.31 -17.81
C VAL A 298 -0.95 33.33 -18.84
N ALA A 299 -2.05 34.04 -18.56
CA ALA A 299 -2.67 34.97 -19.53
C ALA A 299 -3.00 34.28 -20.86
N GLN A 300 -3.64 33.13 -20.82
CA GLN A 300 -3.95 32.28 -21.99
C GLN A 300 -4.71 32.98 -23.12
N HIS A 301 -5.38 34.12 -22.82
CA HIS A 301 -6.06 34.96 -23.82
C HIS A 301 -5.12 35.74 -24.72
N LYS A 302 -3.83 35.81 -24.38
CA LYS A 302 -2.84 36.50 -25.23
C LYS A 302 -2.48 35.63 -26.44
N PRO A 303 -2.24 36.24 -27.62
CA PRO A 303 -1.89 35.51 -28.83
C PRO A 303 -0.69 34.59 -28.63
N GLY A 304 -0.78 33.36 -29.15
CA GLY A 304 0.31 32.38 -29.16
C GLY A 304 0.53 31.60 -27.84
N VAL A 305 -0.05 32.04 -26.71
CA VAL A 305 0.19 31.37 -25.40
C VAL A 305 -0.44 29.99 -25.39
N LEU A 306 -1.68 29.87 -25.84
CA LEU A 306 -2.39 28.59 -25.83
C LEU A 306 -1.82 27.59 -26.84
N ASP A 307 -1.39 28.10 -28.02
CA ASP A 307 -0.73 27.30 -29.05
C ASP A 307 0.60 26.72 -28.53
N ALA A 308 1.41 27.55 -27.87
CA ALA A 308 2.65 27.12 -27.24
C ALA A 308 2.40 26.10 -26.12
N ALA A 309 1.39 26.33 -25.28
CA ALA A 309 1.02 25.38 -24.21
C ALA A 309 0.60 24.01 -24.78
N ASN A 310 -0.13 23.96 -25.88
CA ASN A 310 -0.47 22.73 -26.59
C ASN A 310 0.75 22.03 -27.18
N GLU A 311 1.71 22.80 -27.75
CA GLU A 311 2.97 22.25 -28.23
C GLU A 311 3.78 21.62 -27.10
N LEU A 312 3.93 22.30 -25.95
CA LEU A 312 4.61 21.76 -24.77
C LEU A 312 3.95 20.47 -24.26
N LYS A 313 2.60 20.45 -24.22
CA LYS A 313 1.85 19.24 -23.89
C LYS A 313 2.18 18.07 -24.82
N ALA A 314 2.15 18.33 -26.14
CA ALA A 314 2.44 17.29 -27.12
C ALA A 314 3.88 16.76 -26.99
N ARG A 315 4.86 17.65 -26.81
CA ARG A 315 6.27 17.28 -26.62
C ARG A 315 6.44 16.37 -25.40
N LEU A 316 5.93 16.79 -24.25
CA LEU A 316 6.04 16.01 -23.00
C LEU A 316 5.29 14.68 -23.07
N ALA A 317 4.10 14.65 -23.70
CA ALA A 317 3.36 13.40 -23.92
C ALA A 317 4.13 12.43 -24.83
N ASN A 318 4.74 12.92 -25.91
CA ASN A 318 5.58 12.11 -26.80
C ASN A 318 6.85 11.58 -26.11
N ALA A 319 7.36 12.31 -25.11
CA ALA A 319 8.46 11.86 -24.26
C ALA A 319 8.02 10.83 -23.19
N GLY A 320 6.72 10.47 -23.15
CA GLY A 320 6.18 9.42 -22.26
C GLY A 320 5.66 9.92 -20.91
N PHE A 321 5.58 11.22 -20.68
CA PHE A 321 5.00 11.77 -19.46
C PHE A 321 3.47 11.81 -19.53
N ARG A 322 2.81 11.62 -18.36
CA ARG A 322 1.36 11.82 -18.19
C ARG A 322 1.09 13.31 -17.95
N VAL A 323 0.66 13.99 -19.00
CA VAL A 323 0.55 15.47 -19.03
C VAL A 323 -0.91 15.90 -19.13
N LYS A 324 -1.26 16.94 -18.38
CA LYS A 324 -2.53 17.63 -18.49
C LYS A 324 -2.28 19.11 -18.81
N LEU A 325 -3.04 19.67 -19.74
CA LEU A 325 -3.14 21.11 -19.95
C LEU A 325 -4.45 21.58 -19.31
N ASP A 326 -4.41 22.63 -18.50
CA ASP A 326 -5.61 23.30 -18.00
C ASP A 326 -5.80 24.65 -18.69
N ASP A 327 -6.59 24.62 -19.74
CA ASP A 327 -7.02 25.77 -20.53
C ASP A 327 -8.40 26.32 -20.13
N SER A 328 -8.92 25.89 -18.95
CA SER A 328 -10.21 26.38 -18.42
C SER A 328 -10.15 27.88 -18.09
N ASP A 329 -11.33 28.49 -17.94
CA ASP A 329 -11.48 29.92 -17.58
C ASP A 329 -11.29 30.18 -16.08
N ASN A 330 -10.93 29.17 -15.28
CA ASN A 330 -10.65 29.36 -13.86
C ASN A 330 -9.42 30.26 -13.66
N SER A 331 -9.44 31.02 -12.55
CA SER A 331 -8.28 31.88 -12.21
C SER A 331 -7.02 31.06 -11.99
N MET A 332 -5.86 31.65 -12.25
CA MET A 332 -4.56 31.00 -12.05
C MET A 332 -4.39 30.51 -10.60
N GLY A 333 -4.83 31.32 -9.61
CA GLY A 333 -4.79 30.92 -8.20
C GLY A 333 -5.62 29.68 -7.90
N TRP A 334 -6.80 29.59 -8.49
CA TRP A 334 -7.64 28.39 -8.36
C TRP A 334 -6.99 27.16 -9.00
N LYS A 335 -6.46 27.30 -10.23
CA LYS A 335 -5.75 26.20 -10.91
C LYS A 335 -4.57 25.69 -10.08
N CYS A 336 -3.75 26.59 -9.55
CA CYS A 336 -2.64 26.22 -8.67
C CYS A 336 -3.12 25.42 -7.46
N ALA A 337 -4.13 25.90 -6.75
CA ALA A 337 -4.67 25.25 -5.57
C ALA A 337 -5.31 23.88 -5.88
N GLU A 338 -6.03 23.76 -7.01
CA GLU A 338 -6.64 22.51 -7.46
C GLU A 338 -5.59 21.42 -7.72
N TYR A 339 -4.50 21.74 -8.41
CA TYR A 339 -3.45 20.76 -8.70
C TYR A 339 -2.51 20.52 -7.54
N GLU A 340 -2.37 21.47 -6.61
CA GLU A 340 -1.75 21.24 -5.32
C GLU A 340 -2.58 20.29 -4.46
N MET A 341 -3.91 20.47 -4.41
CA MET A 341 -4.82 19.56 -3.70
C MET A 341 -4.75 18.14 -4.27
N LYS A 342 -4.67 18.00 -5.58
CA LYS A 342 -4.53 16.71 -6.29
C LYS A 342 -3.12 16.11 -6.22
N GLY A 343 -2.18 16.84 -5.67
CA GLY A 343 -0.80 16.35 -5.49
C GLY A 343 -0.03 16.13 -6.78
N VAL A 344 -0.35 16.88 -7.85
CA VAL A 344 0.39 16.78 -9.12
C VAL A 344 1.85 17.15 -8.90
N PRO A 345 2.81 16.27 -9.21
CA PRO A 345 4.21 16.43 -8.82
C PRO A 345 4.87 17.69 -9.37
N LEU A 346 4.57 18.05 -10.61
CA LEU A 346 5.21 19.16 -11.32
C LEU A 346 4.19 20.01 -12.08
N ARG A 347 4.33 21.33 -11.97
CA ARG A 347 3.56 22.31 -12.72
C ARG A 347 4.48 23.06 -13.68
N VAL A 348 4.05 23.23 -14.93
CA VAL A 348 4.70 24.06 -15.92
C VAL A 348 3.86 25.32 -16.10
N GLU A 349 4.43 26.47 -15.81
CA GLU A 349 3.83 27.79 -16.07
C GLU A 349 4.46 28.36 -17.32
N CYS A 350 3.65 28.79 -18.28
CA CYS A 350 4.11 29.46 -19.49
C CYS A 350 3.26 30.68 -19.75
N GLY A 351 3.91 31.84 -19.84
CA GLY A 351 3.28 33.12 -20.13
C GLY A 351 3.95 33.84 -21.27
N PRO A 352 3.37 34.98 -21.76
CA PRO A 352 3.93 35.69 -22.91
C PRO A 352 5.41 36.06 -22.78
N ARG A 353 5.82 36.55 -21.60
CA ARG A 353 7.22 36.94 -21.34
C ARG A 353 8.17 35.74 -21.33
N ASP A 354 7.72 34.62 -20.78
CA ASP A 354 8.53 33.40 -20.77
C ASP A 354 8.74 32.87 -22.17
N LEU A 355 7.67 32.83 -22.98
CA LEU A 355 7.69 32.35 -24.34
C LEU A 355 8.55 33.27 -25.26
N GLU A 356 8.48 34.59 -25.08
CA GLU A 356 9.35 35.54 -25.77
C GLU A 356 10.84 35.30 -25.49
N ASN A 357 11.16 34.81 -24.28
CA ASN A 357 12.54 34.46 -23.87
C ASN A 357 12.91 33.02 -24.18
N GLY A 358 12.04 32.22 -24.83
CA GLY A 358 12.29 30.82 -25.13
C GLY A 358 12.37 29.95 -23.90
N GLN A 359 11.59 30.27 -22.86
CA GLN A 359 11.61 29.57 -21.56
C GLN A 359 10.20 29.29 -21.00
N CYS A 360 10.11 28.48 -19.97
CA CYS A 360 8.97 28.28 -19.10
C CYS A 360 9.44 28.17 -17.64
N VAL A 361 8.49 28.10 -16.70
CA VAL A 361 8.80 27.93 -15.28
C VAL A 361 8.25 26.59 -14.80
N LEU A 362 9.12 25.74 -14.26
CA LEU A 362 8.76 24.51 -13.58
C LEU A 362 8.56 24.81 -12.09
N VAL A 363 7.52 24.24 -11.48
CA VAL A 363 7.23 24.42 -10.06
C VAL A 363 6.98 23.04 -9.43
N ARG A 364 7.83 22.65 -8.48
CA ARG A 364 7.66 21.39 -7.75
C ARG A 364 6.52 21.50 -6.72
N ARG A 365 5.74 20.41 -6.59
CA ARG A 365 4.68 20.32 -5.58
C ARG A 365 5.23 20.29 -4.14
N THR A 366 6.38 19.69 -3.94
CA THR A 366 6.95 19.37 -2.62
C THR A 366 7.45 20.57 -1.83
N ASP A 367 8.02 21.55 -2.50
CA ASP A 367 8.66 22.74 -1.91
C ASP A 367 8.27 24.06 -2.58
N ARG A 368 7.51 23.97 -3.68
CA ARG A 368 7.08 25.10 -4.53
C ARG A 368 8.25 25.91 -5.12
N GLU A 369 9.42 25.31 -5.19
CA GLU A 369 10.55 25.93 -5.87
C GLU A 369 10.24 26.17 -7.33
N LYS A 370 10.57 27.37 -7.80
CA LYS A 370 10.39 27.82 -9.19
C LYS A 370 11.72 27.74 -9.92
N ILE A 371 11.72 26.97 -10.99
CA ILE A 371 12.91 26.69 -11.80
C ILE A 371 12.65 27.21 -13.20
N VAL A 372 13.46 28.18 -13.64
CA VAL A 372 13.40 28.66 -15.04
C VAL A 372 14.03 27.59 -15.93
N CYS A 373 13.28 27.16 -16.93
CA CYS A 373 13.68 26.11 -17.85
C CYS A 373 13.65 26.66 -19.29
N LYS A 374 14.72 26.46 -20.05
CA LYS A 374 14.70 26.73 -21.48
C LYS A 374 13.82 25.73 -22.20
N LEU A 375 13.05 26.17 -23.18
CA LEU A 375 12.15 25.30 -23.92
C LEU A 375 12.90 24.17 -24.66
N GLU A 376 14.15 24.40 -25.08
CA GLU A 376 14.98 23.38 -25.71
C GLU A 376 15.34 22.21 -24.79
N ASP A 377 15.41 22.44 -23.46
CA ASP A 377 15.80 21.46 -22.42
C ASP A 377 14.59 20.86 -21.71
N LEU A 378 13.36 21.17 -22.11
CA LEU A 378 12.13 20.92 -21.36
C LEU A 378 11.98 19.46 -20.89
N GLU A 379 12.13 18.50 -21.80
CA GLU A 379 11.92 17.07 -21.50
C GLU A 379 12.94 16.56 -20.48
N ALA A 380 14.20 16.94 -20.64
CA ALA A 380 15.27 16.57 -19.72
C ALA A 380 15.10 17.23 -18.34
N ALA A 381 14.71 18.52 -18.32
CA ALA A 381 14.45 19.24 -17.09
C ALA A 381 13.24 18.65 -16.33
N VAL A 382 12.16 18.32 -17.03
CA VAL A 382 10.99 17.67 -16.42
C VAL A 382 11.35 16.30 -15.85
N ALA A 383 12.11 15.47 -16.56
CA ALA A 383 12.57 14.20 -16.06
C ALA A 383 13.39 14.35 -14.76
N GLN A 384 14.34 15.30 -14.76
CA GLN A 384 15.19 15.58 -13.59
C GLN A 384 14.37 16.09 -12.40
N GLU A 385 13.42 17.00 -12.63
CA GLU A 385 12.60 17.54 -11.54
C GLU A 385 11.62 16.53 -10.96
N LEU A 386 11.07 15.61 -11.76
CA LEU A 386 10.28 14.50 -11.24
C LEU A 386 11.13 13.54 -10.38
N GLU A 387 12.38 13.30 -10.75
CA GLU A 387 13.29 12.52 -9.91
C GLU A 387 13.66 13.26 -8.62
N ASN A 388 13.89 14.58 -8.68
CA ASN A 388 14.12 15.42 -7.50
C ASN A 388 12.92 15.39 -6.55
N VAL A 389 11.68 15.43 -7.07
CA VAL A 389 10.46 15.28 -6.29
C VAL A 389 10.44 13.93 -5.58
N HIS A 390 10.68 12.83 -6.29
CA HIS A 390 10.70 11.49 -5.71
C HIS A 390 11.74 11.37 -4.60
N ASN A 391 12.97 11.77 -4.87
CA ASN A 391 14.07 11.69 -3.91
C ASN A 391 13.82 12.56 -2.68
N GLY A 392 13.30 13.78 -2.86
CA GLY A 392 12.93 14.67 -1.76
C GLY A 392 11.82 14.09 -0.88
N MET A 393 10.82 13.45 -1.47
CA MET A 393 9.76 12.73 -0.75
C MET A 393 10.33 11.58 0.07
N PHE A 394 11.18 10.75 -0.54
CA PHE A 394 11.79 9.61 0.13
C PHE A 394 12.68 10.04 1.31
N GLN A 395 13.56 11.03 1.10
CA GLN A 395 14.46 11.51 2.16
C GLN A 395 13.69 12.12 3.35
N ARG A 396 12.59 12.84 3.10
CA ARG A 396 11.74 13.39 4.15
C ARG A 396 11.06 12.27 4.96
N ALA A 397 10.50 11.28 4.27
CA ALA A 397 9.87 10.14 4.93
C ALA A 397 10.87 9.28 5.70
N LYS A 398 12.08 9.08 5.13
CA LYS A 398 13.18 8.37 5.79
C LYS A 398 13.64 9.07 7.05
N LYS A 399 13.82 10.39 6.97
CA LYS A 399 14.17 11.19 8.15
C LYS A 399 13.09 11.10 9.24
N ASN A 400 11.80 11.16 8.87
CA ASN A 400 10.71 10.99 9.84
C ASN A 400 10.77 9.62 10.51
N LEU A 401 11.06 8.54 9.76
CA LEU A 401 11.22 7.21 10.32
C LEU A 401 12.42 7.14 11.28
N GLU A 402 13.60 7.61 10.85
CA GLU A 402 14.84 7.54 11.63
C GLU A 402 14.78 8.38 12.91
N ASP A 403 14.18 9.57 12.86
CA ASP A 403 14.03 10.48 14.00
C ASP A 403 13.03 9.94 15.07
N HIS A 404 12.21 8.95 14.74
CA HIS A 404 11.15 8.44 15.63
C HIS A 404 11.26 6.94 15.91
N ILE A 405 12.48 6.41 15.92
CA ILE A 405 12.80 5.08 16.44
C ILE A 405 13.56 5.26 17.75
N TYR A 406 13.01 4.74 18.83
CA TYR A 406 13.55 4.87 20.17
C TYR A 406 13.88 3.51 20.76
N GLU A 407 14.82 3.47 21.71
CA GLU A 407 15.22 2.27 22.42
C GLU A 407 14.70 2.35 23.87
N ALA A 408 14.19 1.23 24.39
CA ALA A 408 13.73 1.12 25.76
C ALA A 408 14.15 -0.22 26.40
N HIS A 409 14.47 -0.18 27.70
CA HIS A 409 14.93 -1.33 28.47
C HIS A 409 13.90 -1.81 29.49
N SER A 410 12.81 -1.06 29.68
CA SER A 410 11.66 -1.45 30.50
C SER A 410 10.34 -1.06 29.83
N ILE A 411 9.24 -1.65 30.30
CA ILE A 411 7.91 -1.34 29.76
C ILE A 411 7.47 0.08 30.15
N GLU A 412 7.91 0.57 31.31
CA GLU A 412 7.64 1.94 31.78
C GLU A 412 8.36 2.97 30.91
N GLU A 413 9.62 2.70 30.56
CA GLU A 413 10.39 3.54 29.64
C GLU A 413 9.76 3.52 28.23
N ALA A 414 9.39 2.34 27.73
CA ALA A 414 8.72 2.19 26.45
C ALA A 414 7.41 2.99 26.39
N LYS A 415 6.61 2.92 27.47
CA LYS A 415 5.39 3.72 27.58
C LYS A 415 5.67 5.21 27.57
N ALA A 416 6.62 5.67 28.36
CA ALA A 416 6.96 7.09 28.46
C ALA A 416 7.43 7.65 27.12
N LEU A 417 8.26 6.91 26.37
CA LEU A 417 8.71 7.30 25.04
C LEU A 417 7.55 7.34 24.04
N GLN A 418 6.66 6.34 24.07
CA GLN A 418 5.49 6.30 23.19
C GLN A 418 4.53 7.47 23.48
N ASP A 419 4.25 7.75 24.73
CA ASP A 419 3.34 8.83 25.13
C ASP A 419 3.89 10.22 24.76
N ALA A 420 5.23 10.40 24.86
CA ALA A 420 5.88 11.66 24.57
C ALA A 420 6.08 11.91 23.06
N ASN A 421 6.41 10.87 22.29
CA ASN A 421 6.95 11.04 20.94
C ASN A 421 6.16 10.29 19.85
N GLY A 422 5.44 9.22 20.19
CA GLY A 422 4.95 8.26 19.20
C GLY A 422 6.10 7.49 18.54
N GLY A 423 5.85 6.89 17.38
CA GLY A 423 6.88 6.21 16.59
C GLY A 423 7.08 4.74 16.95
N TYR A 424 8.26 4.22 16.66
CA TYR A 424 8.63 2.84 16.98
C TYR A 424 9.52 2.78 18.22
N ILE A 425 9.22 1.84 19.09
CA ILE A 425 10.05 1.54 20.26
C ILE A 425 10.72 0.18 20.06
N LYS A 426 12.05 0.14 20.08
CA LYS A 426 12.84 -1.09 20.08
C LYS A 426 13.02 -1.59 21.50
N THR A 427 12.79 -2.87 21.75
CA THR A 427 13.15 -3.54 23.01
C THR A 427 13.68 -4.92 22.78
N MET A 428 14.40 -5.48 23.77
CA MET A 428 14.59 -6.93 23.84
C MET A 428 13.32 -7.61 24.32
N TRP A 429 13.01 -8.78 23.75
CA TRP A 429 11.81 -9.56 24.01
C TRP A 429 12.12 -11.06 24.13
N CYS A 430 11.55 -11.72 25.13
CA CYS A 430 11.78 -13.15 25.43
C CYS A 430 10.98 -14.11 24.54
N GLY A 431 10.17 -13.61 23.60
CA GLY A 431 9.32 -14.43 22.74
C GLY A 431 7.96 -14.83 23.35
N SER A 432 7.66 -14.42 24.58
CA SER A 432 6.45 -14.88 25.29
C SER A 432 5.23 -14.03 24.91
N LEU A 433 4.10 -14.70 24.68
CA LEU A 433 2.79 -14.07 24.44
C LEU A 433 2.37 -13.18 25.62
N GLU A 434 2.64 -13.60 26.86
CA GLU A 434 2.31 -12.86 28.07
C GLU A 434 2.97 -11.46 28.05
N CYS A 435 4.24 -11.37 27.68
CA CYS A 435 4.96 -10.10 27.57
C CYS A 435 4.40 -9.24 26.41
N GLU A 436 3.99 -9.84 25.31
CA GLU A 436 3.37 -9.13 24.20
C GLU A 436 2.01 -8.54 24.59
N LEU A 437 1.19 -9.29 25.29
CA LEU A 437 -0.09 -8.81 25.81
C LEU A 437 0.09 -7.70 26.85
N LYS A 438 1.07 -7.86 27.75
CA LYS A 438 1.41 -6.84 28.76
C LYS A 438 1.87 -5.53 28.12
N MET A 439 2.67 -5.58 27.05
CA MET A 439 3.06 -4.37 26.30
C MET A 439 1.85 -3.63 25.75
N LYS A 440 0.85 -4.36 25.23
CA LYS A 440 -0.39 -3.75 24.74
C LYS A 440 -1.23 -3.16 25.87
N GLU A 441 -1.37 -3.87 26.99
CA GLU A 441 -2.17 -3.44 28.13
C GLU A 441 -1.57 -2.23 28.83
N VAL A 442 -0.26 -2.22 29.11
CA VAL A 442 0.42 -1.19 29.90
C VAL A 442 0.83 0.00 29.04
N ALA A 443 1.40 -0.25 27.87
CA ALA A 443 1.98 0.80 27.03
C ALA A 443 1.13 1.15 25.79
N GLY A 444 0.01 0.46 25.56
CA GLY A 444 -0.90 0.73 24.44
C GLY A 444 -0.35 0.35 23.07
N MET A 445 0.81 -0.30 23.01
CA MET A 445 1.49 -0.67 21.77
C MET A 445 1.27 -2.13 21.42
N SER A 446 1.18 -2.43 20.13
CA SER A 446 1.27 -3.81 19.62
C SER A 446 2.62 -4.08 18.96
N SER A 447 3.00 -5.33 18.85
CA SER A 447 4.20 -5.73 18.11
C SER A 447 4.03 -5.36 16.63
N ARG A 448 5.08 -4.74 16.06
CA ARG A 448 5.07 -4.43 14.63
C ARG A 448 5.75 -5.54 13.83
N CYS A 449 7.00 -5.79 14.16
CA CYS A 449 7.74 -6.93 13.64
C CYS A 449 8.99 -7.21 14.47
N ILE A 450 9.49 -8.41 14.32
CA ILE A 450 10.86 -8.82 14.67
C ILE A 450 11.69 -8.52 13.41
N PRO A 451 12.49 -7.45 13.37
CA PRO A 451 13.20 -7.07 12.15
C PRO A 451 14.24 -8.13 11.79
N PHE A 452 14.52 -8.30 10.50
CA PHE A 452 15.53 -9.24 10.04
C PHE A 452 16.95 -8.82 10.47
N ALA A 453 17.23 -7.51 10.51
CA ALA A 453 18.44 -6.98 11.10
C ALA A 453 18.26 -6.88 12.62
N GLN A 454 18.88 -7.78 13.36
CA GLN A 454 18.80 -7.83 14.81
C GLN A 454 19.93 -7.01 15.45
N GLU A 455 19.58 -6.23 16.48
CA GLU A 455 20.50 -5.51 17.36
C GLU A 455 20.37 -6.06 18.77
N LYS A 456 21.49 -6.22 19.46
CA LYS A 456 21.50 -6.62 20.88
C LYS A 456 21.45 -5.36 21.75
N LEU A 457 20.27 -4.98 22.23
CA LEU A 457 20.05 -3.81 23.08
C LEU A 457 20.32 -4.09 24.57
N GLY A 458 20.34 -5.38 24.96
CA GLY A 458 20.53 -5.83 26.36
C GLY A 458 20.37 -7.34 26.48
N GLU A 459 20.48 -7.84 27.69
CA GLU A 459 20.42 -9.29 27.98
C GLU A 459 19.00 -9.77 28.35
N THR A 460 18.10 -8.85 28.71
CA THR A 460 16.82 -9.20 29.33
C THR A 460 15.62 -8.56 28.61
N CYS A 461 14.50 -9.25 28.69
CA CYS A 461 13.21 -8.78 28.20
C CYS A 461 12.74 -7.54 28.96
N ALA A 462 12.39 -6.48 28.24
CA ALA A 462 11.90 -5.23 28.81
C ALA A 462 10.62 -5.39 29.65
N CYS A 463 9.84 -6.45 29.42
CA CYS A 463 8.59 -6.68 30.16
C CYS A 463 8.74 -7.53 31.44
N CYS A 464 9.58 -8.57 31.41
CA CYS A 464 9.62 -9.55 32.50
C CYS A 464 11.01 -9.76 33.10
N GLY A 465 12.07 -9.15 32.57
CA GLY A 465 13.44 -9.28 33.03
C GLY A 465 14.09 -10.66 32.78
N LYS A 466 13.40 -11.62 32.15
CA LYS A 466 13.99 -12.90 31.75
C LYS A 466 14.99 -12.71 30.61
N PRO A 467 15.95 -13.64 30.40
CA PRO A 467 16.84 -13.58 29.26
C PRO A 467 16.08 -13.43 27.94
N ALA A 468 16.60 -12.61 27.04
CA ALA A 468 16.00 -12.33 25.74
C ALA A 468 17.09 -12.22 24.66
N ASP A 469 16.80 -12.81 23.50
CA ASP A 469 17.69 -12.87 22.35
C ASP A 469 17.11 -12.18 21.09
N LYS A 470 15.86 -11.71 21.17
CA LYS A 470 15.17 -11.07 20.05
C LYS A 470 14.93 -9.60 20.33
N MET A 471 15.34 -8.76 19.42
CA MET A 471 14.91 -7.36 19.37
C MET A 471 13.63 -7.26 18.54
N ILE A 472 12.65 -6.49 19.03
CA ILE A 472 11.35 -6.31 18.41
C ILE A 472 10.96 -4.84 18.35
N TYR A 473 10.21 -4.45 17.31
CA TYR A 473 9.58 -3.14 17.20
C TYR A 473 8.15 -3.17 17.74
N TRP A 474 7.85 -2.17 18.58
CA TRP A 474 6.51 -1.88 19.08
C TRP A 474 6.02 -0.55 18.54
N GLY A 475 4.70 -0.37 18.46
CA GLY A 475 4.11 0.90 18.06
C GLY A 475 2.59 0.86 18.07
N VAL A 476 2.00 2.05 18.02
CA VAL A 476 0.56 2.21 17.75
C VAL A 476 0.34 2.09 16.25
N ALA A 477 -0.69 1.40 15.82
CA ALA A 477 -0.98 1.13 14.41
C ALA A 477 -2.41 1.49 14.00
N TYR A 478 -2.59 1.68 12.69
CA TYR A 478 -3.88 1.85 12.03
C TYR A 478 -4.65 0.54 11.87
#